data_01d284727fc34863f151dd868e0cf407
#
_entry.id   01d284727fc34863f151dd868e0cf407
#
_cell.length_a   1.000
_cell.length_b   1.000
_cell.length_c   1.000
_cell.angle_alpha   90.00
_cell.angle_beta   90.00
_cell.angle_gamma   90.00
#
_symmetry.space_group_name_H-M   'P 1'
#
loop_
_entity.id
_entity.type
_entity.pdbx_description
1 polymer ?
#
loop_
_entity_poly.entity_id
_entity_poly.type
_entity_poly.pdbx_seq_one_letter_code
_entity_poly.pdbx_strand_id
1 'polypeptide(L)'
;RDRLRSRGLGDVYKRQHEVFAEVVKFAAKECPEMAMGVGSIVDPATAALYLQLGACFVVGPLFNPEIAKICNRRLVAYTPGCGSVSEVGFAQEVGCDLCKIFPGDVLGAKLVKGLLAPMPWSKLMVTGGVEPTQENLTSWIKAGVFCVGMGSKLFPKDKVAAEDWTYVTEKCKEALGYIAEARK
;
A
#
# COMPACT_ATOMS: atom_id res chain seq x y z
N ARG A 1 12.14 21.95 -15.72
CA ARG A 1 13.35 21.75 -14.87
C ARG A 1 13.58 20.29 -14.54
N ASP A 2 12.53 19.50 -14.39
CA ASP A 2 12.62 18.06 -14.08
C ASP A 2 12.96 17.19 -15.28
N ARG A 3 12.78 17.69 -16.49
CA ARG A 3 13.11 16.96 -17.73
C ARG A 3 14.58 16.58 -17.86
N LEU A 4 15.49 17.35 -17.29
CA LEU A 4 16.92 17.05 -17.31
C LEU A 4 17.34 16.03 -16.27
N ARG A 5 16.61 15.94 -15.15
CA ARG A 5 16.82 14.93 -14.11
C ARG A 5 16.21 13.57 -14.48
N SER A 6 15.25 13.54 -15.37
CA SER A 6 14.52 12.33 -15.73
C SER A 6 15.17 11.51 -16.86
N ARG A 7 16.30 11.91 -17.41
CA ARG A 7 16.93 11.15 -18.51
C ARG A 7 17.30 9.71 -18.15
N GLY A 8 17.66 9.45 -16.90
CA GLY A 8 17.84 8.09 -16.41
C GLY A 8 16.57 7.50 -15.79
N LEU A 9 15.73 8.31 -15.15
CA LEU A 9 14.47 7.88 -14.54
C LEU A 9 13.38 7.62 -15.58
N GLY A 10 13.38 8.32 -16.70
CA GLY A 10 12.39 8.14 -17.78
C GLY A 10 12.40 6.71 -18.35
N ASP A 11 13.57 6.12 -18.48
CA ASP A 11 13.69 4.73 -18.97
C ASP A 11 13.27 3.72 -17.90
N VAL A 12 13.53 4.00 -16.63
CA VAL A 12 13.05 3.17 -15.51
C VAL A 12 11.52 3.21 -15.45
N TYR A 13 10.90 4.37 -15.54
CA TYR A 13 9.43 4.48 -15.54
C TYR A 13 8.79 3.83 -16.77
N LYS A 14 9.38 3.94 -17.93
CA LYS A 14 8.86 3.33 -19.17
C LYS A 14 8.84 1.80 -19.12
N ARG A 15 9.73 1.18 -18.34
CA ARG A 15 9.84 -0.28 -18.22
C ARG A 15 9.18 -0.87 -16.98
N GLN A 16 8.60 -0.05 -16.10
CA GLN A 16 7.96 -0.55 -14.86
C GLN A 16 6.86 -1.55 -15.14
N HIS A 17 6.05 -1.36 -16.15
CA HIS A 17 4.97 -2.28 -16.51
C HIS A 17 5.49 -3.61 -17.05
N GLU A 18 6.60 -3.61 -17.79
CA GLU A 18 7.26 -4.84 -18.28
C GLU A 18 7.80 -5.65 -17.09
N VAL A 19 8.56 -5.00 -16.20
CA VAL A 19 9.09 -5.62 -14.98
C VAL A 19 7.96 -6.15 -14.09
N PHE A 20 6.88 -5.40 -13.93
CA PHE A 20 5.71 -5.84 -13.15
C PHE A 20 5.11 -7.13 -13.73
N ALA A 21 4.94 -7.21 -15.05
CA ALA A 21 4.40 -8.39 -15.70
C ALA A 21 5.30 -9.63 -15.51
N GLU A 22 6.63 -9.46 -15.54
CA GLU A 22 7.59 -10.53 -15.26
C GLU A 22 7.51 -10.99 -13.79
N VAL A 23 7.45 -10.03 -12.84
CA VAL A 23 7.34 -10.33 -11.41
C VAL A 23 6.03 -11.05 -11.08
N VAL A 24 4.89 -10.63 -11.69
CA VAL A 24 3.60 -11.32 -11.51
C VAL A 24 3.68 -12.77 -12.00
N LYS A 25 4.28 -13.02 -13.17
CA LYS A 25 4.46 -14.39 -13.69
C LYS A 25 5.34 -15.24 -12.78
N PHE A 26 6.44 -14.66 -12.29
CA PHE A 26 7.32 -15.32 -11.34
C PHE A 26 6.60 -15.66 -10.04
N ALA A 27 5.89 -14.68 -9.44
CA ALA A 27 5.16 -14.87 -8.19
C ALA A 27 4.07 -15.94 -8.33
N ALA A 28 3.32 -15.95 -9.43
CA ALA A 28 2.29 -16.96 -9.69
C ALA A 28 2.85 -18.39 -9.73
N LYS A 29 4.10 -18.56 -10.17
CA LYS A 29 4.76 -19.85 -10.25
C LYS A 29 5.44 -20.26 -8.94
N GLU A 30 6.23 -19.36 -8.37
CA GLU A 30 7.13 -19.68 -7.26
C GLU A 30 6.54 -19.33 -5.89
N CYS A 31 5.56 -18.40 -5.84
CA CYS A 31 4.94 -17.91 -4.62
C CYS A 31 3.42 -17.71 -4.80
N PRO A 32 2.65 -18.78 -5.10
CA PRO A 32 1.24 -18.68 -5.48
C PRO A 32 0.34 -18.08 -4.40
N GLU A 33 0.78 -18.08 -3.14
CA GLU A 33 0.10 -17.48 -1.99
C GLU A 33 0.26 -15.94 -1.94
N MET A 34 1.18 -15.38 -2.75
CA MET A 34 1.49 -13.95 -2.71
C MET A 34 0.53 -13.17 -3.60
N ALA A 35 -0.25 -12.27 -3.00
CA ALA A 35 -1.07 -11.32 -3.74
C ALA A 35 -0.19 -10.20 -4.30
N MET A 36 -0.09 -10.12 -5.63
CA MET A 36 0.66 -9.07 -6.32
C MET A 36 -0.24 -7.90 -6.66
N GLY A 37 0.04 -6.74 -6.08
CA GLY A 37 -0.70 -5.50 -6.34
C GLY A 37 0.17 -4.39 -6.89
N VAL A 38 -0.46 -3.29 -7.29
CA VAL A 38 0.22 -2.11 -7.79
C VAL A 38 -0.07 -0.90 -6.90
N GLY A 39 0.97 -0.13 -6.60
CA GLY A 39 0.88 1.10 -5.79
C GLY A 39 1.13 2.37 -6.57
N SER A 40 0.88 3.51 -5.92
CA SER A 40 1.09 4.85 -6.47
C SER A 40 0.26 5.16 -7.73
N ILE A 41 -0.89 4.52 -7.86
CA ILE A 41 -1.81 4.72 -8.99
C ILE A 41 -2.67 5.96 -8.74
N VAL A 42 -2.63 6.90 -9.68
CA VAL A 42 -3.31 8.20 -9.58
C VAL A 42 -4.38 8.42 -10.66
N ASP A 43 -4.38 7.60 -11.70
CA ASP A 43 -5.31 7.73 -12.84
C ASP A 43 -5.88 6.37 -13.28
N PRO A 44 -7.08 6.38 -13.92
CA PRO A 44 -7.77 5.16 -14.31
C PRO A 44 -7.09 4.41 -15.47
N ALA A 45 -6.36 5.11 -16.36
CA ALA A 45 -5.69 4.46 -17.49
C ALA A 45 -4.53 3.59 -17.00
N THR A 46 -3.73 4.13 -16.09
CA THR A 46 -2.65 3.38 -15.42
C THR A 46 -3.20 2.21 -14.61
N ALA A 47 -4.31 2.41 -13.87
CA ALA A 47 -4.98 1.31 -13.16
C ALA A 47 -5.37 0.18 -14.13
N ALA A 48 -6.03 0.53 -15.25
CA ALA A 48 -6.47 -0.45 -16.25
C ALA A 48 -5.31 -1.27 -16.83
N LEU A 49 -4.17 -0.61 -17.10
CA LEU A 49 -2.97 -1.27 -17.60
C LEU A 49 -2.46 -2.34 -16.61
N TYR A 50 -2.25 -1.98 -15.35
CA TYR A 50 -1.73 -2.92 -14.36
C TYR A 50 -2.71 -4.04 -14.01
N LEU A 51 -4.01 -3.78 -14.06
CA LEU A 51 -5.03 -4.82 -13.93
C LEU A 51 -4.95 -5.85 -15.06
N GLN A 52 -4.69 -5.42 -16.30
CA GLN A 52 -4.47 -6.32 -17.44
C GLN A 52 -3.16 -7.13 -17.30
N LEU A 53 -2.17 -6.58 -16.61
CA LEU A 53 -0.90 -7.26 -16.33
C LEU A 53 -0.96 -8.20 -15.12
N GLY A 54 -2.12 -8.32 -14.46
CA GLY A 54 -2.36 -9.30 -13.40
C GLY A 54 -2.27 -8.73 -11.98
N ALA A 55 -2.42 -7.41 -11.79
CA ALA A 55 -2.54 -6.85 -10.45
C ALA A 55 -3.81 -7.35 -9.76
N CYS A 56 -3.68 -7.93 -8.55
CA CYS A 56 -4.79 -8.43 -7.75
C CYS A 56 -5.44 -7.32 -6.90
N PHE A 57 -4.77 -6.20 -6.69
CA PHE A 57 -5.29 -5.03 -6.01
C PHE A 57 -4.56 -3.76 -6.48
N VAL A 58 -5.20 -2.62 -6.27
CA VAL A 58 -4.68 -1.30 -6.65
C VAL A 58 -4.62 -0.42 -5.41
N VAL A 59 -3.49 0.28 -5.22
CA VAL A 59 -3.31 1.26 -4.13
C VAL A 59 -3.00 2.62 -4.72
N GLY A 60 -3.74 3.65 -4.31
CA GLY A 60 -3.50 5.04 -4.69
C GLY A 60 -2.95 5.88 -3.53
N PRO A 61 -2.31 7.02 -3.82
CA PRO A 61 -1.98 8.03 -2.80
C PRO A 61 -3.14 8.97 -2.50
N LEU A 62 -4.18 8.97 -3.31
CA LEU A 62 -5.37 9.80 -3.22
C LEU A 62 -6.62 8.97 -3.58
N PHE A 63 -7.80 9.50 -3.21
CA PHE A 63 -9.07 8.93 -3.65
C PHE A 63 -9.42 9.41 -5.07
N ASN A 64 -9.69 8.46 -5.96
CA ASN A 64 -10.19 8.73 -7.32
C ASN A 64 -11.35 7.78 -7.66
N PRO A 65 -12.59 8.29 -7.79
CA PRO A 65 -13.77 7.47 -8.04
C PRO A 65 -13.72 6.75 -9.40
N GLU A 66 -13.01 7.28 -10.38
CA GLU A 66 -12.90 6.61 -11.68
C GLU A 66 -11.98 5.37 -11.61
N ILE A 67 -10.95 5.40 -10.74
CA ILE A 67 -10.18 4.19 -10.44
C ILE A 67 -11.08 3.15 -9.75
N ALA A 68 -11.89 3.57 -8.78
CA ALA A 68 -12.83 2.68 -8.10
C ALA A 68 -13.79 2.00 -9.09
N LYS A 69 -14.35 2.74 -10.04
CA LYS A 69 -15.23 2.18 -11.10
C LYS A 69 -14.53 1.11 -11.93
N ILE A 70 -13.28 1.35 -12.34
CA ILE A 70 -12.51 0.40 -13.15
C ILE A 70 -12.20 -0.86 -12.34
N CYS A 71 -11.81 -0.72 -11.09
CA CYS A 71 -11.54 -1.84 -10.19
C CYS A 71 -12.80 -2.65 -9.90
N ASN A 72 -13.91 -1.99 -9.56
CA ASN A 72 -15.20 -2.64 -9.29
C ASN A 72 -15.73 -3.45 -10.47
N ARG A 73 -15.60 -2.93 -11.72
CA ARG A 73 -15.99 -3.66 -12.94
C ARG A 73 -15.20 -4.96 -13.14
N ARG A 74 -14.05 -5.10 -12.51
CA ARG A 74 -13.17 -6.27 -12.60
C ARG A 74 -13.12 -7.08 -11.31
N LEU A 75 -13.90 -6.69 -10.30
CA LEU A 75 -13.92 -7.31 -8.97
C LEU A 75 -12.53 -7.32 -8.32
N VAL A 76 -11.77 -6.25 -8.52
CA VAL A 76 -10.45 -6.06 -7.93
C VAL A 76 -10.52 -4.99 -6.85
N ALA A 77 -9.87 -5.23 -5.71
CA ALA A 77 -9.85 -4.28 -4.60
C ALA A 77 -9.07 -2.99 -4.97
N TYR A 78 -9.67 -1.85 -4.63
CA TYR A 78 -9.00 -0.56 -4.68
C TYR A 78 -8.86 0.01 -3.26
N THR A 79 -7.64 0.38 -2.88
CA THR A 79 -7.30 0.99 -1.60
C THR A 79 -6.82 2.42 -1.82
N PRO A 80 -7.72 3.40 -1.84
CA PRO A 80 -7.40 4.81 -2.05
C PRO A 80 -6.68 5.42 -0.85
N GLY A 81 -5.80 6.40 -1.12
CA GLY A 81 -5.25 7.29 -0.12
C GLY A 81 -6.30 8.30 0.34
N CYS A 82 -6.46 8.43 1.64
CA CYS A 82 -7.41 9.34 2.29
C CYS A 82 -6.69 10.09 3.40
N GLY A 83 -6.84 11.41 3.42
CA GLY A 83 -6.30 12.30 4.44
C GLY A 83 -7.36 12.86 5.40
N SER A 84 -8.62 12.53 5.19
CA SER A 84 -9.75 13.04 5.98
C SER A 84 -10.84 12.01 6.16
N VAL A 85 -11.73 12.26 7.14
CA VAL A 85 -12.93 11.44 7.40
C VAL A 85 -13.85 11.42 6.19
N SER A 86 -14.02 12.57 5.52
CA SER A 86 -14.88 12.69 4.33
C SER A 86 -14.36 11.87 3.16
N GLU A 87 -13.04 11.85 2.92
CA GLU A 87 -12.46 11.04 1.86
C GLU A 87 -12.63 9.54 2.12
N VAL A 88 -12.52 9.10 3.38
CA VAL A 88 -12.83 7.71 3.76
C VAL A 88 -14.30 7.39 3.50
N GLY A 89 -15.22 8.30 3.89
CA GLY A 89 -16.66 8.14 3.63
C GLY A 89 -16.94 8.01 2.13
N PHE A 90 -16.44 8.91 1.30
CA PHE A 90 -16.62 8.85 -0.15
C PHE A 90 -16.00 7.60 -0.79
N ALA A 91 -14.85 7.15 -0.29
CA ALA A 91 -14.25 5.91 -0.76
C ALA A 91 -15.13 4.70 -0.45
N GLN A 92 -15.72 4.65 0.75
CA GLN A 92 -16.64 3.58 1.15
C GLN A 92 -17.95 3.59 0.34
N GLU A 93 -18.50 4.78 0.02
CA GLU A 93 -19.71 4.92 -0.82
C GLU A 93 -19.53 4.28 -2.20
N VAL A 94 -18.33 4.29 -2.75
CA VAL A 94 -18.01 3.66 -4.04
C VAL A 94 -17.47 2.24 -3.93
N GLY A 95 -17.56 1.62 -2.75
CA GLY A 95 -17.25 0.20 -2.53
C GLY A 95 -15.78 -0.09 -2.17
N CYS A 96 -15.01 0.90 -1.66
CA CYS A 96 -13.67 0.63 -1.16
C CYS A 96 -13.72 0.08 0.27
N ASP A 97 -13.51 -1.22 0.44
CA ASP A 97 -13.51 -1.90 1.74
C ASP A 97 -12.35 -1.49 2.64
N LEU A 98 -11.19 -1.19 2.05
CA LEU A 98 -9.97 -0.81 2.76
C LEU A 98 -9.53 0.57 2.30
N CYS A 99 -9.46 1.53 3.22
CA CYS A 99 -8.99 2.89 2.94
C CYS A 99 -7.60 3.09 3.52
N LYS A 100 -6.71 3.69 2.73
CA LYS A 100 -5.34 3.97 3.14
C LYS A 100 -5.27 5.36 3.77
N ILE A 101 -4.86 5.44 5.03
CA ILE A 101 -4.50 6.72 5.67
C ILE A 101 -3.10 7.12 5.19
N PHE A 102 -3.03 8.26 4.50
CA PHE A 102 -1.79 8.73 3.87
C PHE A 102 -1.73 10.26 3.76
N PRO A 103 -0.58 10.89 4.11
CA PRO A 103 0.62 10.30 4.72
C PRO A 103 0.44 10.01 6.22
N GLY A 104 0.74 8.78 6.66
CA GLY A 104 0.47 8.35 8.03
C GLY A 104 1.31 9.08 9.08
N ASP A 105 2.57 9.39 8.78
CA ASP A 105 3.48 10.14 9.65
C ASP A 105 3.02 11.58 9.92
N VAL A 106 2.33 12.19 8.96
CA VAL A 106 1.77 13.53 9.11
C VAL A 106 0.44 13.51 9.87
N LEU A 107 -0.44 12.57 9.53
CA LEU A 107 -1.80 12.50 10.07
C LEU A 107 -1.86 11.85 11.45
N GLY A 108 -0.99 10.89 11.71
CA GLY A 108 -0.79 10.25 13.01
C GLY A 108 -1.94 9.34 13.47
N ALA A 109 -1.67 8.58 14.52
CA ALA A 109 -2.62 7.65 15.13
C ALA A 109 -3.87 8.35 15.73
N LYS A 110 -3.79 9.65 16.00
CA LYS A 110 -4.93 10.43 16.51
C LYS A 110 -6.05 10.54 15.47
N LEU A 111 -5.70 10.72 14.19
CA LEU A 111 -6.71 10.73 13.11
C LEU A 111 -7.42 9.38 13.03
N VAL A 112 -6.67 8.27 13.08
CA VAL A 112 -7.24 6.91 13.04
C VAL A 112 -8.25 6.71 14.17
N LYS A 113 -7.88 7.04 15.41
CA LYS A 113 -8.78 6.93 16.57
C LYS A 113 -10.01 7.82 16.43
N GLY A 114 -9.81 9.07 15.99
CA GLY A 114 -10.90 10.03 15.81
C GLY A 114 -11.87 9.61 14.71
N LEU A 115 -11.39 8.94 13.66
CA LEU A 115 -12.20 8.41 12.57
C LEU A 115 -12.97 7.16 13.02
N LEU A 116 -12.32 6.22 13.69
CA LEU A 116 -12.93 4.96 14.11
C LEU A 116 -13.96 5.13 15.23
N ALA A 117 -13.93 6.23 15.98
CA ALA A 117 -14.92 6.51 17.00
C ALA A 117 -16.34 6.58 16.43
N PRO A 118 -16.66 7.44 15.42
CA PRO A 118 -17.96 7.47 14.76
C PRO A 118 -18.14 6.41 13.67
N MET A 119 -17.07 5.82 13.12
CA MET A 119 -17.10 4.90 11.99
C MET A 119 -16.35 3.59 12.31
N PRO A 120 -16.76 2.81 13.34
CA PRO A 120 -16.01 1.63 13.82
C PRO A 120 -15.96 0.47 12.82
N TRP A 121 -16.80 0.49 11.79
CA TRP A 121 -16.81 -0.49 10.71
C TRP A 121 -15.68 -0.29 9.69
N SER A 122 -15.01 0.87 9.71
CA SER A 122 -14.00 1.22 8.70
C SER A 122 -12.74 0.38 8.86
N LYS A 123 -12.30 -0.22 7.76
CA LYS A 123 -11.00 -0.89 7.69
C LYS A 123 -9.96 0.10 7.17
N LEU A 124 -8.98 0.40 7.98
CA LEU A 124 -7.96 1.38 7.66
C LEU A 124 -6.59 0.72 7.53
N MET A 125 -5.89 1.02 6.44
CA MET A 125 -4.47 0.73 6.26
C MET A 125 -3.68 2.01 6.47
N VAL A 126 -2.58 1.98 7.20
CA VAL A 126 -1.68 3.13 7.28
C VAL A 126 -0.43 2.89 6.45
N THR A 127 0.02 3.94 5.73
CA THR A 127 1.33 3.99 5.06
C THR A 127 1.96 5.36 5.24
N GLY A 128 3.30 5.42 5.26
CA GLY A 128 4.04 6.61 5.70
C GLY A 128 4.29 6.57 7.20
N GLY A 129 5.56 6.64 7.61
CA GLY A 129 5.94 6.57 9.02
C GLY A 129 5.75 5.20 9.69
N VAL A 130 5.48 4.14 8.91
CA VAL A 130 5.43 2.78 9.44
C VAL A 130 6.82 2.16 9.42
N GLU A 131 7.29 1.75 10.59
CA GLU A 131 8.61 1.14 10.80
C GLU A 131 8.46 -0.28 11.35
N PRO A 132 9.35 -1.22 10.99
CA PRO A 132 9.32 -2.59 11.47
C PRO A 132 9.86 -2.71 12.90
N THR A 133 9.35 -1.88 13.81
CA THR A 133 9.71 -1.88 15.25
C THR A 133 8.48 -2.18 16.09
N GLN A 134 8.69 -2.83 17.24
CA GLN A 134 7.61 -3.20 18.15
C GLN A 134 6.79 -1.98 18.58
N GLU A 135 7.46 -0.90 18.96
CA GLU A 135 6.80 0.32 19.43
C GLU A 135 5.92 0.94 18.35
N ASN A 136 6.47 1.14 17.14
CA ASN A 136 5.74 1.77 16.04
C ASN A 136 4.54 0.91 15.62
N LEU A 137 4.73 -0.39 15.39
CA LEU A 137 3.65 -1.29 14.97
C LEU A 137 2.57 -1.43 16.05
N THR A 138 2.96 -1.56 17.32
CA THR A 138 2.01 -1.59 18.43
C THR A 138 1.18 -0.32 18.50
N SER A 139 1.80 0.84 18.31
CA SER A 139 1.11 2.14 18.31
C SER A 139 0.01 2.20 17.24
N TRP A 140 0.31 1.76 16.01
CA TRP A 140 -0.67 1.73 14.93
C TRP A 140 -1.78 0.71 15.15
N ILE A 141 -1.44 -0.51 15.54
CA ILE A 141 -2.45 -1.56 15.80
C ILE A 141 -3.38 -1.16 16.95
N LYS A 142 -2.85 -0.61 18.05
CA LYS A 142 -3.67 -0.10 19.17
C LYS A 142 -4.46 1.16 18.83
N ALA A 143 -4.12 1.86 17.77
CA ALA A 143 -4.96 2.93 17.24
C ALA A 143 -6.18 2.39 16.47
N GLY A 144 -6.20 1.10 16.13
CA GLY A 144 -7.31 0.43 15.45
C GLY A 144 -7.12 0.21 13.96
N VAL A 145 -5.91 0.39 13.41
CA VAL A 145 -5.69 0.09 11.98
C VAL A 145 -5.87 -1.40 11.70
N PHE A 146 -6.49 -1.70 10.56
CA PHE A 146 -6.69 -3.07 10.12
C PHE A 146 -5.37 -3.70 9.64
N CYS A 147 -4.56 -2.96 8.89
CA CYS A 147 -3.25 -3.40 8.43
C CYS A 147 -2.32 -2.20 8.22
N VAL A 148 -1.06 -2.49 7.92
CA VAL A 148 -0.01 -1.50 7.67
C VAL A 148 0.69 -1.77 6.34
N GLY A 149 1.16 -0.71 5.67
CA GLY A 149 2.02 -0.82 4.51
C GLY A 149 3.40 -0.24 4.83
N MET A 150 4.43 -1.04 4.64
CA MET A 150 5.83 -0.66 4.84
C MET A 150 6.57 -0.65 3.51
N GLY A 151 7.37 0.38 3.27
CA GLY A 151 8.21 0.51 2.08
C GLY A 151 9.69 0.57 2.43
N SER A 152 10.31 1.72 2.21
CA SER A 152 11.77 1.94 2.36
C SER A 152 12.34 1.56 3.74
N LYS A 153 11.54 1.58 4.79
CA LYS A 153 11.98 1.16 6.13
C LYS A 153 12.16 -0.36 6.25
N LEU A 154 11.40 -1.13 5.46
CA LEU A 154 11.56 -2.59 5.37
C LEU A 154 12.66 -2.98 4.38
N PHE A 155 12.93 -2.13 3.38
CA PHE A 155 13.92 -2.33 2.33
C PHE A 155 14.99 -1.22 2.37
N PRO A 156 15.91 -1.21 3.36
CA PRO A 156 16.99 -0.23 3.42
C PRO A 156 17.87 -0.31 2.17
N LYS A 157 18.28 0.84 1.64
CA LYS A 157 19.03 0.90 0.37
C LYS A 157 20.35 0.13 0.39
N ASP A 158 21.05 0.17 1.50
CA ASP A 158 22.30 -0.58 1.73
C ASP A 158 22.07 -2.10 1.70
N LYS A 159 21.00 -2.58 2.30
CA LYS A 159 20.62 -4.00 2.31
C LYS A 159 20.18 -4.48 0.93
N VAL A 160 19.41 -3.67 0.22
CA VAL A 160 19.01 -3.96 -1.17
C VAL A 160 20.23 -3.98 -2.09
N ALA A 161 21.17 -3.03 -1.95
CA ALA A 161 22.39 -2.99 -2.74
C ALA A 161 23.33 -4.17 -2.45
N ALA A 162 23.30 -4.69 -1.22
CA ALA A 162 24.06 -5.88 -0.82
C ALA A 162 23.33 -7.21 -1.11
N GLU A 163 22.14 -7.15 -1.70
CA GLU A 163 21.25 -8.32 -1.93
C GLU A 163 20.99 -9.15 -0.65
N ASP A 164 20.97 -8.48 0.52
CA ASP A 164 20.74 -9.12 1.83
C ASP A 164 19.25 -9.43 2.04
N TRP A 165 18.75 -10.41 1.32
CA TRP A 165 17.33 -10.83 1.38
C TRP A 165 17.01 -11.56 2.69
N THR A 166 18.02 -12.11 3.37
CA THR A 166 17.86 -12.71 4.70
C THR A 166 17.41 -11.66 5.71
N TYR A 167 18.05 -10.47 5.69
CA TYR A 167 17.63 -9.34 6.52
C TYR A 167 16.16 -8.98 6.31
N VAL A 168 15.73 -8.86 5.04
CA VAL A 168 14.32 -8.52 4.72
C VAL A 168 13.36 -9.58 5.25
N THR A 169 13.71 -10.86 5.08
CA THR A 169 12.89 -11.99 5.55
C THR A 169 12.75 -11.98 7.07
N GLU A 170 13.82 -11.76 7.79
CA GLU A 170 13.82 -11.70 9.27
C GLU A 170 13.00 -10.50 9.75
N LYS A 171 13.19 -9.31 9.14
CA LYS A 171 12.41 -8.13 9.49
C LYS A 171 10.92 -8.28 9.20
N CYS A 172 10.53 -8.99 8.16
CA CYS A 172 9.14 -9.34 7.91
C CYS A 172 8.57 -10.23 9.02
N LYS A 173 9.32 -11.26 9.43
CA LYS A 173 8.90 -12.16 10.52
C LYS A 173 8.75 -11.44 11.86
N GLU A 174 9.75 -10.60 12.22
CA GLU A 174 9.67 -9.77 13.42
C GLU A 174 8.45 -8.85 13.40
N ALA A 175 8.23 -8.12 12.32
CA ALA A 175 7.10 -7.22 12.17
C ALA A 175 5.75 -7.93 12.30
N LEU A 176 5.60 -9.10 11.69
CA LEU A 176 4.40 -9.93 11.82
C LEU A 176 4.19 -10.41 13.26
N GLY A 177 5.28 -10.77 13.97
CA GLY A 177 5.25 -11.12 15.38
C GLY A 177 4.74 -9.97 16.26
N TYR A 178 5.28 -8.76 16.09
CA TYR A 178 4.84 -7.57 16.83
C TYR A 178 3.38 -7.21 16.57
N ILE A 179 2.92 -7.34 15.31
CA ILE A 179 1.51 -7.12 14.96
C ILE A 179 0.61 -8.16 15.65
N ALA A 180 1.01 -9.42 15.64
CA ALA A 180 0.25 -10.49 16.30
C ALA A 180 0.15 -10.29 17.81
N GLU A 181 1.23 -9.85 18.46
CA GLU A 181 1.23 -9.50 19.89
C GLU A 181 0.34 -8.29 20.19
N ALA A 182 0.41 -7.24 19.36
CA ALA A 182 -0.35 -6.02 19.58
C ALA A 182 -1.87 -6.22 19.41
N ARG A 183 -2.30 -7.29 18.74
CA ARG A 183 -3.72 -7.66 18.54
C ARG A 183 -4.33 -8.50 19.68
N LYS A 184 -3.50 -9.01 20.59
CA LYS A 184 -3.95 -9.68 21.82
C LYS A 184 -4.43 -8.65 22.84
#